data_bb37e9a022dec3ba2943d65d60165e3a
#
_entry.id   bb37e9a022dec3ba2943d65d60165e3a
#
_cell.length_a   1.000
_cell.length_b   1.000
_cell.length_c   1.000
_cell.angle_alpha   90.00
_cell.angle_beta   90.00
_cell.angle_gamma   90.00
#
_symmetry.space_group_name_H-M   'P 1'
#
loop_
_entity.id
_entity.type
_entity.pdbx_description
1 polymer ?
#
loop_
_entity_poly.entity_id
_entity_poly.type
_entity_poly.pdbx_seq_one_letter_code
_entity_poly.pdbx_strand_id
1 'polypeptide(L)'
;MASVNKQQFKTAPTYGVYTNAALTMKVNLSINEVGKNIKQNLEYVISKKTEGRCIKEGFVKPNSIRVLTYSSGIVQGDLIVFETVFECKLCNPVEGMNITDCVAKTITKAGIHAEVIDQDGVVPVTVFIARDHHFQDKLFNTVIEGSKINVRVVGSRYELNDPYICVIAKLLEPQTGKQGPGQGQGQGTKRPITILEE
;
A
#
# COMPACT_ATOMS: atom_id res chain seq x y z
N MET A 1 -39.69 12.68 -10.80
CA MET A 1 -38.59 11.75 -11.12
C MET A 1 -37.28 12.42 -10.74
N ALA A 2 -36.73 12.08 -9.59
CA ALA A 2 -35.51 12.69 -9.08
C ALA A 2 -34.29 11.91 -9.62
N SER A 3 -33.45 12.63 -10.36
CA SER A 3 -32.20 12.09 -10.92
C SER A 3 -31.19 11.93 -9.80
N VAL A 4 -30.84 10.69 -9.46
CA VAL A 4 -29.78 10.39 -8.50
C VAL A 4 -28.43 10.64 -9.17
N ASN A 5 -27.80 11.71 -8.75
CA ASN A 5 -26.46 12.09 -9.19
C ASN A 5 -25.43 11.12 -8.59
N LYS A 6 -24.98 10.14 -9.36
CA LYS A 6 -23.85 9.28 -9.01
C LYS A 6 -22.57 10.11 -9.01
N GLN A 7 -22.18 10.61 -7.84
CA GLN A 7 -20.84 11.14 -7.63
C GLN A 7 -19.83 9.99 -7.84
N GLN A 8 -19.15 10.01 -8.96
CA GLN A 8 -17.97 9.21 -9.19
C GLN A 8 -16.89 9.70 -8.22
N PHE A 9 -16.63 8.91 -7.19
CA PHE A 9 -15.43 9.06 -6.38
C PHE A 9 -14.23 8.82 -7.31
N LYS A 10 -13.57 9.89 -7.74
CA LYS A 10 -12.24 9.80 -8.35
C LYS A 10 -11.31 9.23 -7.30
N THR A 11 -10.99 7.95 -7.40
CA THR A 11 -9.90 7.35 -6.65
C THR A 11 -8.63 8.09 -7.03
N ALA A 12 -8.05 8.81 -6.06
CA ALA A 12 -6.73 9.42 -6.23
C ALA A 12 -5.73 8.32 -6.64
N PRO A 13 -4.77 8.62 -7.54
CA PRO A 13 -3.79 7.64 -7.96
C PRO A 13 -3.07 7.10 -6.71
N THR A 14 -3.17 5.80 -6.51
CA THR A 14 -2.50 5.10 -5.42
C THR A 14 -1.02 5.09 -5.75
N TYR A 15 -0.22 5.89 -5.04
CA TYR A 15 1.22 5.87 -5.20
C TYR A 15 1.79 4.59 -4.57
N GLY A 16 2.14 3.65 -5.42
CA GLY A 16 3.04 2.52 -5.20
C GLY A 16 2.52 1.45 -4.24
N VAL A 17 2.83 1.53 -2.96
CA VAL A 17 2.72 0.42 -2.01
C VAL A 17 1.61 0.56 -0.97
N TYR A 18 0.92 1.70 -0.92
CA TYR A 18 -0.15 1.94 0.04
C TYR A 18 -1.54 1.72 -0.54
N THR A 19 -2.41 1.09 0.23
CA THR A 19 -3.85 0.96 -0.03
C THR A 19 -4.64 1.59 1.10
N ASN A 20 -5.83 2.12 0.81
CA ASN A 20 -6.73 2.59 1.86
C ASN A 20 -7.39 1.38 2.52
N ALA A 21 -7.32 1.32 3.85
CA ALA A 21 -7.93 0.27 4.65
C ALA A 21 -8.79 0.88 5.76
N ALA A 22 -9.91 0.23 6.05
CA ALA A 22 -10.74 0.53 7.21
C ALA A 22 -10.53 -0.57 8.25
N LEU A 23 -10.10 -0.19 9.44
CA LEU A 23 -9.76 -1.09 10.54
C LEU A 23 -10.60 -0.77 11.78
N THR A 24 -10.76 -1.77 12.63
CA THR A 24 -11.45 -1.62 13.91
C THR A 24 -10.50 -1.90 15.06
N MET A 25 -10.49 -1.01 16.05
CA MET A 25 -9.65 -1.16 17.25
C MET A 25 -10.40 -0.73 18.50
N LYS A 26 -10.16 -1.45 19.60
CA LYS A 26 -10.61 -1.02 20.94
C LYS A 26 -9.64 0.02 21.49
N VAL A 27 -10.16 1.17 21.83
CA VAL A 27 -9.42 2.32 22.36
C VAL A 27 -9.94 2.66 23.74
N ASN A 28 -9.02 2.80 24.68
CA ASN A 28 -9.32 3.18 26.06
C ASN A 28 -8.98 4.66 26.22
N LEU A 29 -9.96 5.43 26.70
CA LEU A 29 -9.78 6.83 27.09
C LEU A 29 -10.05 6.98 28.58
N SER A 30 -9.37 7.91 29.23
CA SER A 30 -9.72 8.34 30.57
C SER A 30 -11.03 9.16 30.55
N ILE A 31 -11.73 9.24 31.68
CA ILE A 31 -13.00 10.00 31.74
C ILE A 31 -12.80 11.48 31.36
N ASN A 32 -11.64 12.05 31.65
CA ASN A 32 -11.30 13.45 31.33
C ASN A 32 -11.10 13.70 29.83
N GLU A 33 -10.80 12.64 29.06
CA GLU A 33 -10.59 12.70 27.59
C GLU A 33 -11.90 12.52 26.82
N VAL A 34 -12.99 12.16 27.53
CA VAL A 34 -14.30 11.95 26.92
C VAL A 34 -15.10 13.24 26.99
N GLY A 35 -15.15 13.96 25.87
CA GLY A 35 -15.84 15.26 25.79
C GLY A 35 -16.10 15.69 24.35
N LYS A 36 -16.19 16.99 24.12
CA LYS A 36 -16.48 17.56 22.78
C LYS A 36 -15.51 17.11 21.69
N ASN A 37 -14.24 16.81 22.06
CA ASN A 37 -13.16 16.45 21.13
C ASN A 37 -12.88 14.93 21.14
N ILE A 38 -13.83 14.10 21.53
CA ILE A 38 -13.65 12.64 21.64
C ILE A 38 -13.06 12.02 20.35
N LYS A 39 -13.54 12.44 19.20
CA LYS A 39 -13.04 11.93 17.91
C LYS A 39 -11.55 12.22 17.72
N GLN A 40 -11.11 13.42 18.05
CA GLN A 40 -9.70 13.81 17.95
C GLN A 40 -8.83 13.06 18.96
N ASN A 41 -9.36 12.84 20.16
CA ASN A 41 -8.65 12.08 21.20
C ASN A 41 -8.51 10.60 20.79
N LEU A 42 -9.54 10.01 20.19
CA LEU A 42 -9.45 8.65 19.63
C LEU A 42 -8.42 8.58 18.50
N GLU A 43 -8.44 9.53 17.55
CA GLU A 43 -7.45 9.62 16.46
C GLU A 43 -6.02 9.70 17.02
N TYR A 44 -5.80 10.56 18.01
CA TYR A 44 -4.49 10.72 18.64
C TYR A 44 -3.98 9.44 19.31
N VAL A 45 -4.84 8.74 20.05
CA VAL A 45 -4.44 7.49 20.72
C VAL A 45 -4.15 6.38 19.70
N ILE A 46 -4.94 6.27 18.63
CA ILE A 46 -4.72 5.30 17.57
C ILE A 46 -3.42 5.62 16.83
N SER A 47 -3.21 6.87 16.43
CA SER A 47 -1.99 7.32 15.76
C SER A 47 -0.73 6.96 16.56
N LYS A 48 -0.74 7.25 17.84
CA LYS A 48 0.39 6.95 18.74
C LYS A 48 0.71 5.47 18.83
N LYS A 49 -0.31 4.61 18.70
CA LYS A 49 -0.16 3.15 18.80
C LYS A 49 0.22 2.48 17.48
N THR A 50 -0.17 3.05 16.34
CA THR A 50 -0.14 2.33 15.06
C THR A 50 0.67 3.01 13.96
N GLU A 51 0.74 4.34 13.92
CA GLU A 51 1.46 5.04 12.84
C GLU A 51 2.96 4.84 12.87
N GLY A 52 3.55 4.72 11.67
CA GLY A 52 4.98 4.55 11.50
C GLY A 52 5.53 3.18 11.92
N ARG A 53 4.66 2.20 12.08
CA ARG A 53 5.04 0.84 12.47
C ARG A 53 4.12 -0.23 11.88
N CYS A 54 4.57 -1.47 11.93
CA CYS A 54 3.79 -2.63 11.53
C CYS A 54 2.78 -3.03 12.61
N ILE A 55 1.54 -3.18 12.19
CA ILE A 55 0.46 -3.83 12.93
C ILE A 55 0.17 -5.18 12.29
N LYS A 56 -0.79 -5.94 12.80
CA LYS A 56 -1.15 -7.27 12.28
C LYS A 56 -1.47 -7.25 10.77
N GLU A 57 -2.06 -6.17 10.28
CA GLU A 57 -2.51 -6.01 8.89
C GLU A 57 -1.41 -5.47 7.94
N GLY A 58 -0.30 -4.93 8.48
CA GLY A 58 0.80 -4.36 7.72
C GLY A 58 1.35 -3.07 8.32
N PHE A 59 2.15 -2.33 7.58
CA PHE A 59 2.73 -1.04 8.00
C PHE A 59 1.74 0.09 7.79
N VAL A 60 1.50 0.89 8.84
CA VAL A 60 0.60 2.05 8.80
C VAL A 60 1.38 3.33 8.48
N LYS A 61 0.97 4.00 7.40
CA LYS A 61 1.58 5.28 7.01
C LYS A 61 1.34 6.35 8.08
N PRO A 62 2.37 7.11 8.51
CA PRO A 62 2.20 8.25 9.41
C PRO A 62 1.23 9.30 8.85
N ASN A 63 0.51 9.99 9.72
CA ASN A 63 -0.45 11.05 9.40
C ASN A 63 -1.57 10.60 8.44
N SER A 64 -1.95 9.32 8.47
CA SER A 64 -2.99 8.78 7.59
C SER A 64 -4.25 8.34 8.31
N ILE A 65 -4.26 8.35 9.64
CA ILE A 65 -5.39 7.89 10.43
C ILE A 65 -6.51 8.92 10.47
N ARG A 66 -7.72 8.45 10.20
CA ARG A 66 -8.96 9.20 10.32
C ARG A 66 -10.03 8.32 10.95
N VAL A 67 -10.57 8.72 12.09
CA VAL A 67 -11.71 8.03 12.71
C VAL A 67 -12.97 8.26 11.88
N LEU A 68 -13.60 7.17 11.46
CA LEU A 68 -14.87 7.18 10.72
C LEU A 68 -16.04 7.21 11.70
N THR A 69 -16.09 6.21 12.59
CA THR A 69 -17.14 6.04 13.58
C THR A 69 -16.59 5.37 14.85
N TYR A 70 -17.33 5.47 15.94
CA TYR A 70 -17.00 4.80 17.20
C TYR A 70 -18.28 4.41 17.93
N SER A 71 -18.20 3.37 18.76
CA SER A 71 -19.32 2.89 19.56
C SER A 71 -19.64 3.83 20.75
N SER A 72 -20.77 3.62 21.41
CA SER A 72 -20.98 4.14 22.75
C SER A 72 -19.90 3.58 23.70
N GLY A 73 -19.34 4.45 24.57
CA GLY A 73 -18.30 4.04 25.50
C GLY A 73 -18.80 3.09 26.57
N ILE A 74 -18.02 2.09 26.91
CA ILE A 74 -18.30 1.16 28.02
C ILE A 74 -17.34 1.48 29.15
N VAL A 75 -17.87 1.81 30.32
CA VAL A 75 -17.07 2.12 31.51
C VAL A 75 -16.44 0.84 32.06
N GLN A 76 -15.12 0.84 32.21
CA GLN A 76 -14.33 -0.23 32.82
C GLN A 76 -13.34 0.37 33.83
N GLY A 77 -13.72 0.42 35.09
CA GLY A 77 -12.94 1.10 36.10
C GLY A 77 -12.80 2.59 35.81
N ASP A 78 -11.57 3.10 35.75
CA ASP A 78 -11.25 4.50 35.47
C ASP A 78 -11.18 4.83 33.99
N LEU A 79 -11.40 3.84 33.13
CA LEU A 79 -11.32 3.97 31.67
C LEU A 79 -12.65 3.77 31.00
N ILE A 80 -12.82 4.38 29.86
CA ILE A 80 -13.97 4.19 28.97
C ILE A 80 -13.45 3.58 27.67
N VAL A 81 -13.98 2.41 27.33
CA VAL A 81 -13.56 1.62 26.17
C VAL A 81 -14.48 1.93 24.99
N PHE A 82 -13.90 2.32 23.87
CA PHE A 82 -14.59 2.55 22.60
C PHE A 82 -14.14 1.55 21.56
N GLU A 83 -15.07 0.96 20.84
CA GLU A 83 -14.77 0.25 19.62
C GLU A 83 -14.79 1.27 18.46
N THR A 84 -13.62 1.52 17.86
CA THR A 84 -13.40 2.62 16.93
C THR A 84 -13.06 2.07 15.56
N VAL A 85 -13.83 2.50 14.56
CA VAL A 85 -13.53 2.24 13.13
C VAL A 85 -12.81 3.44 12.56
N PHE A 86 -11.65 3.21 11.98
CA PHE A 86 -10.82 4.25 11.39
C PHE A 86 -10.29 3.84 10.02
N GLU A 87 -10.06 4.82 9.17
CA GLU A 87 -9.39 4.68 7.89
C GLU A 87 -7.91 5.01 8.04
N CYS A 88 -7.06 4.26 7.35
CA CYS A 88 -5.63 4.53 7.27
C CYS A 88 -5.06 4.09 5.90
N LYS A 89 -3.85 4.55 5.59
CA LYS A 89 -3.06 4.03 4.47
C LYS A 89 -2.17 2.90 4.97
N LEU A 90 -2.41 1.72 4.45
CA LEU A 90 -1.75 0.48 4.84
C LEU A 90 -0.83 -0.02 3.73
N CYS A 91 0.39 -0.37 4.07
CA CYS A 91 1.32 -1.07 3.19
C CYS A 91 1.37 -2.53 3.62
N ASN A 92 1.04 -3.44 2.70
CA ASN A 92 1.14 -4.88 2.91
C ASN A 92 1.52 -5.56 1.58
N PRO A 93 2.82 -5.61 1.25
CA PRO A 93 3.29 -6.26 0.04
C PRO A 93 3.06 -7.76 0.13
N VAL A 94 2.36 -8.30 -0.88
CA VAL A 94 2.04 -9.73 -0.98
C VAL A 94 2.85 -10.39 -2.10
N GLU A 95 3.01 -11.71 -2.02
CA GLU A 95 3.70 -12.51 -3.04
C GLU A 95 3.12 -12.25 -4.43
N GLY A 96 4.00 -12.09 -5.41
CA GLY A 96 3.64 -11.81 -6.79
C GLY A 96 3.39 -10.34 -7.13
N MET A 97 3.29 -9.46 -6.13
CA MET A 97 3.11 -8.02 -6.34
C MET A 97 4.37 -7.40 -6.97
N ASN A 98 4.18 -6.49 -7.90
CA ASN A 98 5.26 -5.69 -8.46
C ASN A 98 5.37 -4.37 -7.70
N ILE A 99 6.59 -4.04 -7.26
CA ILE A 99 6.91 -2.77 -6.63
C ILE A 99 7.85 -2.02 -7.56
N THR A 100 7.49 -0.80 -7.90
CA THR A 100 8.26 0.09 -8.78
C THR A 100 9.03 1.13 -7.98
N ASP A 101 10.05 1.72 -8.61
CA ASP A 101 10.82 2.83 -8.05
C ASP A 101 11.52 2.53 -6.70
N CYS A 102 11.87 1.25 -6.44
CA CYS A 102 12.73 0.93 -5.30
C CYS A 102 14.12 1.52 -5.52
N VAL A 103 14.69 2.17 -4.53
CA VAL A 103 16.03 2.78 -4.60
C VAL A 103 17.05 1.78 -4.07
N ALA A 104 17.99 1.34 -4.93
CA ALA A 104 19.10 0.50 -4.51
C ALA A 104 20.03 1.26 -3.56
N LYS A 105 20.16 0.81 -2.32
CA LYS A 105 20.97 1.48 -1.29
C LYS A 105 22.36 0.90 -1.17
N THR A 106 22.44 -0.41 -1.12
CA THR A 106 23.71 -1.11 -0.91
C THR A 106 23.78 -2.36 -1.75
N ILE A 107 24.91 -2.55 -2.42
CA ILE A 107 25.19 -3.74 -3.23
C ILE A 107 26.28 -4.55 -2.56
N THR A 108 25.96 -5.79 -2.22
CA THR A 108 26.88 -6.72 -1.55
C THR A 108 27.13 -7.97 -2.39
N LYS A 109 28.05 -8.81 -1.95
CA LYS A 109 28.26 -10.12 -2.58
C LYS A 109 27.02 -11.02 -2.45
N ALA A 110 26.22 -10.88 -1.38
CA ALA A 110 25.01 -11.66 -1.14
C ALA A 110 23.82 -11.18 -1.96
N GLY A 111 23.76 -9.88 -2.30
CA GLY A 111 22.64 -9.34 -3.04
C GLY A 111 22.54 -7.81 -2.99
N ILE A 112 21.41 -7.30 -3.44
CA ILE A 112 21.09 -5.87 -3.45
C ILE A 112 20.08 -5.59 -2.35
N HIS A 113 20.39 -4.60 -1.51
CA HIS A 113 19.45 -4.00 -0.58
C HIS A 113 18.86 -2.74 -1.20
N ALA A 114 17.54 -2.67 -1.26
CA ALA A 114 16.80 -1.52 -1.78
C ALA A 114 15.72 -1.09 -0.80
N GLU A 115 15.28 0.14 -0.92
CA GLU A 115 14.24 0.74 -0.10
C GLU A 115 13.15 1.33 -0.98
N VAL A 116 11.91 1.18 -0.52
CA VAL A 116 10.78 1.93 -1.06
C VAL A 116 10.64 3.19 -0.22
N ILE A 117 10.86 4.35 -0.85
CA ILE A 117 10.78 5.64 -0.18
C ILE A 117 9.53 6.35 -0.69
N ASP A 118 8.63 6.73 0.21
CA ASP A 118 7.45 7.50 -0.17
C ASP A 118 7.76 9.00 -0.33
N GLN A 119 6.74 9.79 -0.67
CA GLN A 119 6.87 11.24 -0.90
C GLN A 119 7.24 12.02 0.38
N ASP A 120 6.92 11.47 1.54
CA ASP A 120 7.19 12.07 2.85
C ASP A 120 8.55 11.62 3.42
N GLY A 121 9.31 10.81 2.66
CA GLY A 121 10.60 10.26 3.07
C GLY A 121 10.49 9.05 4.01
N VAL A 122 9.29 8.51 4.20
CA VAL A 122 9.07 7.30 5.01
C VAL A 122 9.46 6.06 4.20
N VAL A 123 10.10 5.09 4.85
CA VAL A 123 10.48 3.80 4.26
C VAL A 123 9.59 2.68 4.82
N PRO A 124 8.44 2.39 4.21
CA PRO A 124 7.56 1.31 4.68
C PRO A 124 8.09 -0.09 4.37
N VAL A 125 8.94 -0.21 3.35
CA VAL A 125 9.43 -1.50 2.85
C VAL A 125 10.92 -1.44 2.58
N THR A 126 11.66 -2.42 3.11
CA THR A 126 13.03 -2.73 2.69
C THR A 126 13.01 -4.01 1.84
N VAL A 127 13.74 -3.99 0.73
CA VAL A 127 13.75 -5.08 -0.24
C VAL A 127 15.15 -5.70 -0.30
N PHE A 128 15.21 -7.02 -0.22
CA PHE A 128 16.43 -7.78 -0.45
C PHE A 128 16.28 -8.62 -1.72
N ILE A 129 17.22 -8.45 -2.65
CA ILE A 129 17.29 -9.19 -3.91
C ILE A 129 18.52 -10.08 -3.85
N ALA A 130 18.31 -11.38 -3.63
CA ALA A 130 19.40 -12.34 -3.47
C ALA A 130 20.11 -12.59 -4.81
N ARG A 131 21.45 -12.58 -4.79
CA ARG A 131 22.30 -12.88 -5.95
C ARG A 131 22.09 -14.29 -6.48
N ASP A 132 21.88 -15.25 -5.60
CA ASP A 132 21.73 -16.68 -5.95
C ASP A 132 20.55 -16.95 -6.88
N HIS A 133 19.51 -16.10 -6.79
CA HIS A 133 18.34 -16.15 -7.70
C HIS A 133 18.57 -15.43 -9.04
N HIS A 134 19.70 -14.72 -9.20
CA HIS A 134 20.03 -13.88 -10.37
C HIS A 134 21.40 -14.19 -10.94
N PHE A 135 21.90 -15.41 -10.77
CA PHE A 135 23.27 -15.82 -11.12
C PHE A 135 23.60 -15.62 -12.60
N GLN A 136 22.62 -15.78 -13.51
CA GLN A 136 22.79 -15.60 -14.95
C GLN A 136 22.18 -14.29 -15.46
N ASP A 137 21.66 -13.45 -14.59
CA ASP A 137 20.95 -12.24 -14.97
C ASP A 137 21.95 -11.09 -15.19
N LYS A 138 22.09 -10.68 -16.45
CA LYS A 138 22.93 -9.54 -16.80
C LYS A 138 22.45 -8.24 -16.18
N LEU A 139 21.14 -8.09 -16.00
CA LEU A 139 20.52 -6.90 -15.41
C LEU A 139 20.98 -6.69 -13.98
N PHE A 140 21.09 -7.76 -13.19
CA PHE A 140 21.54 -7.69 -11.80
C PHE A 140 22.92 -7.02 -11.66
N ASN A 141 23.83 -7.27 -12.62
CA ASN A 141 25.18 -6.72 -12.60
C ASN A 141 25.26 -5.27 -13.11
N THR A 142 24.19 -4.73 -13.69
CA THR A 142 24.12 -3.35 -14.15
C THR A 142 23.54 -2.39 -13.12
N VAL A 143 22.95 -2.91 -12.02
CA VAL A 143 22.41 -2.09 -10.95
C VAL A 143 23.54 -1.39 -10.22
N ILE A 144 23.40 -0.10 -10.01
CA ILE A 144 24.32 0.73 -9.24
C ILE A 144 23.61 1.32 -8.01
N GLU A 145 24.35 1.65 -6.97
CA GLU A 145 23.78 2.31 -5.79
C GLU A 145 23.13 3.64 -6.18
N GLY A 146 21.96 3.91 -5.61
CA GLY A 146 21.12 5.07 -5.92
C GLY A 146 20.21 4.91 -7.14
N SER A 147 20.35 3.83 -7.94
CA SER A 147 19.46 3.60 -9.08
C SER A 147 18.07 3.16 -8.65
N LYS A 148 17.06 3.53 -9.45
CA LYS A 148 15.69 3.05 -9.29
C LYS A 148 15.52 1.70 -9.99
N ILE A 149 15.00 0.74 -9.28
CA ILE A 149 14.77 -0.63 -9.76
C ILE A 149 13.33 -1.06 -9.54
N ASN A 150 12.86 -1.94 -10.38
CA ASN A 150 11.54 -2.57 -10.24
C ASN A 150 11.73 -4.01 -9.77
N VAL A 151 10.88 -4.45 -8.86
CA VAL A 151 11.00 -5.76 -8.25
C VAL A 151 9.65 -6.47 -8.18
N ARG A 152 9.70 -7.80 -8.15
CA ARG A 152 8.54 -8.65 -7.88
C ARG A 152 8.72 -9.33 -6.54
N VAL A 153 7.75 -9.17 -5.65
CA VAL A 153 7.74 -9.76 -4.32
C VAL A 153 7.71 -11.29 -4.43
N VAL A 154 8.63 -11.94 -3.75
CA VAL A 154 8.67 -13.40 -3.56
C VAL A 154 8.09 -13.77 -2.20
N GLY A 155 8.35 -12.94 -1.18
CA GLY A 155 7.80 -13.10 0.15
C GLY A 155 8.04 -11.87 1.00
N SER A 156 7.25 -11.69 2.03
CA SER A 156 7.36 -10.59 2.98
C SER A 156 7.36 -11.12 4.42
N ARG A 157 8.06 -10.41 5.29
CA ARG A 157 8.10 -10.70 6.72
C ARG A 157 8.17 -9.41 7.52
N TYR A 158 7.41 -9.36 8.61
CA TYR A 158 7.46 -8.31 9.63
C TYR A 158 6.90 -8.85 10.94
N GLU A 159 7.20 -8.18 12.02
CA GLU A 159 6.65 -8.43 13.35
C GLU A 159 5.88 -7.19 13.83
N LEU A 160 5.10 -7.33 14.90
CA LEU A 160 4.38 -6.20 15.50
C LEU A 160 5.38 -5.13 15.96
N ASN A 161 5.10 -3.89 15.64
CA ASN A 161 5.91 -2.70 15.93
C ASN A 161 7.20 -2.56 15.13
N ASP A 162 7.45 -3.42 14.14
CA ASP A 162 8.58 -3.20 13.23
C ASP A 162 8.46 -1.86 12.51
N PRO A 163 9.57 -1.14 12.29
CA PRO A 163 9.58 0.15 11.62
C PRO A 163 9.42 0.05 10.09
N TYR A 164 9.49 -1.13 9.51
CA TYR A 164 9.31 -1.41 8.09
C TYR A 164 9.01 -2.90 7.87
N ILE A 165 8.57 -3.23 6.67
CA ILE A 165 8.37 -4.62 6.21
C ILE A 165 9.59 -5.08 5.43
N CYS A 166 10.15 -6.25 5.76
CA CYS A 166 11.22 -6.89 4.99
C CYS A 166 10.61 -7.70 3.85
N VAL A 167 11.07 -7.47 2.63
CA VAL A 167 10.61 -8.16 1.43
C VAL A 167 11.80 -8.86 0.76
N ILE A 168 11.63 -10.12 0.40
CA ILE A 168 12.51 -10.80 -0.54
C ILE A 168 11.88 -10.68 -1.91
N ALA A 169 12.65 -10.26 -2.91
CA ALA A 169 12.12 -9.99 -4.24
C ALA A 169 13.06 -10.43 -5.36
N LYS A 170 12.49 -10.55 -6.56
CA LYS A 170 13.23 -10.71 -7.82
C LYS A 170 13.29 -9.38 -8.56
N LEU A 171 14.44 -9.12 -9.20
CA LEU A 171 14.61 -7.96 -10.07
C LEU A 171 13.75 -8.12 -11.32
N LEU A 172 13.10 -7.05 -11.74
CA LEU A 172 12.35 -6.98 -13.00
C LEU A 172 13.08 -6.11 -13.99
N GLU A 173 12.97 -6.44 -15.29
CA GLU A 173 13.45 -5.57 -16.34
C GLU A 173 12.79 -4.19 -16.27
N PRO A 174 13.55 -3.10 -16.48
CA PRO A 174 12.96 -1.77 -16.57
C PRO A 174 11.92 -1.78 -17.70
N GLN A 175 10.69 -1.44 -17.36
CA GLN A 175 9.66 -1.23 -18.39
C GLN A 175 10.04 0.04 -19.18
N THR A 176 10.81 -0.14 -20.25
CA THR A 176 10.94 0.89 -21.27
C THR A 176 9.56 1.12 -21.83
N GLY A 177 8.94 2.26 -21.47
CA GLY A 177 7.62 2.64 -21.93
C GLY A 177 7.58 2.71 -23.46
N LYS A 178 7.16 1.62 -24.08
CA LYS A 178 6.60 1.66 -25.42
C LYS A 178 5.19 2.22 -25.31
N GLN A 179 5.08 3.54 -25.28
CA GLN A 179 3.90 4.19 -25.83
C GLN A 179 3.95 3.97 -27.34
N GLY A 180 3.43 2.83 -27.79
CA GLY A 180 3.12 2.63 -29.19
C GLY A 180 1.90 3.47 -29.53
N PRO A 181 1.97 4.36 -30.56
CA PRO A 181 0.77 4.96 -31.10
C PRO A 181 0.01 3.86 -31.83
N GLY A 182 -1.08 3.39 -31.22
CA GLY A 182 -2.03 2.48 -31.84
C GLY A 182 -2.78 3.18 -32.97
N GLN A 183 -2.22 3.21 -34.17
CA GLN A 183 -2.98 3.39 -35.41
C GLN A 183 -3.54 2.02 -35.80
N GLY A 184 -4.71 1.70 -35.32
CA GLY A 184 -5.54 0.62 -35.82
C GLY A 184 -6.56 1.17 -36.79
N GLN A 185 -6.21 1.26 -38.06
CA GLN A 185 -7.19 1.32 -39.14
C GLN A 185 -7.84 -0.07 -39.29
N GLY A 186 -8.96 -0.26 -38.63
CA GLY A 186 -9.84 -1.39 -38.83
C GLY A 186 -10.81 -1.07 -39.97
N GLN A 187 -10.54 -1.55 -41.17
CA GLN A 187 -11.52 -1.64 -42.24
C GLN A 187 -12.61 -2.65 -41.86
N GLY A 188 -13.78 -2.12 -41.59
CA GLY A 188 -14.98 -2.91 -41.33
C GLY A 188 -15.48 -3.56 -42.59
N THR A 189 -15.32 -4.86 -42.72
CA THR A 189 -16.04 -5.70 -43.69
C THR A 189 -17.39 -6.08 -43.08
N LYS A 190 -18.43 -5.40 -43.52
CA LYS A 190 -19.83 -5.78 -43.24
C LYS A 190 -20.14 -7.11 -43.95
N ARG A 191 -20.43 -8.19 -43.21
CA ARG A 191 -21.09 -9.36 -43.72
C ARG A 191 -22.59 -9.20 -43.52
N PRO A 192 -23.46 -9.48 -44.55
CA PRO A 192 -24.90 -9.37 -44.42
C PRO A 192 -25.43 -10.58 -43.62
N ILE A 193 -26.36 -10.29 -42.71
CA ILE A 193 -27.11 -11.30 -41.95
C ILE A 193 -28.25 -11.76 -42.86
N THR A 194 -28.23 -13.03 -43.24
CA THR A 194 -29.36 -13.70 -43.94
C THR A 194 -30.31 -14.19 -42.86
N ILE A 195 -31.53 -13.66 -42.86
CA ILE A 195 -32.65 -14.16 -42.07
C ILE A 195 -33.28 -15.29 -42.88
N LEU A 196 -33.31 -16.48 -42.33
CA LEU A 196 -34.17 -17.57 -42.80
C LEU A 196 -35.44 -17.57 -41.95
N GLU A 197 -36.55 -17.24 -42.58
CA GLU A 197 -37.90 -17.56 -42.12
C GLU A 197 -38.18 -19.03 -42.41
N GLU A 198 -38.61 -19.78 -41.38
CA GLU A 198 -39.67 -20.78 -41.35
C GLU A 198 -40.00 -21.13 -39.91
#